data_a6d7955d570d0b33bc585fd8749960fe
#
_entry.id   a6d7955d570d0b33bc585fd8749960fe
#
_cell.length_a   1.000
_cell.length_b   1.000
_cell.length_c   1.000
_cell.angle_alpha   90.00
_cell.angle_beta   90.00
_cell.angle_gamma   90.00
#
_symmetry.space_group_name_H-M   'P 1'
#
loop_
_entity.id
_entity.type
_entity.pdbx_description
1 polymer ?
#
loop_
_entity_poly.entity_id
_entity_poly.type
_entity_poly.pdbx_seq_one_letter_code
_entity_poly.pdbx_strand_id
1 'polypeptide(L)'
;RLCGSSMQALHDATSGIMSGRGDIYMIGGVEHMGHVPMNYNIDFHPGLAKYTAKASGMMGMTAELLGRQNGITREQQDAFGARSHQLAHKAHLEGRWANEIVPVEGHDANGVLKLIDYDEVVRPESTAESMAALRPVFDPVNGTVTAGTSSALSDGASGMLLMSADRAKELGLTPRAKIRSMAVAGCDAAIMGYGPVPATQKALKRAGLT
;
A
#
# COMPACT_ATOMS: atom_id res chain seq x y z
N ARG A 1 -6.08 10.88 2.98
CA ARG A 1 -5.88 9.54 3.60
C ARG A 1 -4.48 8.99 3.37
N LEU A 2 -3.52 9.87 2.99
CA LEU A 2 -2.12 9.49 2.76
C LEU A 2 -2.04 8.31 1.78
N CYS A 3 -1.38 7.21 2.16
CA CYS A 3 -1.23 6.03 1.29
C CYS A 3 -2.57 5.43 0.80
N GLY A 4 -3.68 5.69 1.49
CA GLY A 4 -5.03 5.27 1.10
C GLY A 4 -5.80 6.29 0.24
N SER A 5 -5.18 7.38 -0.24
CA SER A 5 -5.91 8.45 -0.94
C SER A 5 -6.50 7.99 -2.27
N SER A 6 -5.78 7.18 -3.05
CA SER A 6 -6.32 6.64 -4.31
C SER A 6 -7.46 5.65 -4.07
N MET A 7 -7.41 4.86 -2.98
CA MET A 7 -8.54 4.03 -2.57
C MET A 7 -9.75 4.89 -2.13
N GLN A 8 -9.52 6.04 -1.49
CA GLN A 8 -10.61 6.98 -1.18
C GLN A 8 -11.23 7.56 -2.46
N ALA A 9 -10.43 7.90 -3.46
CA ALA A 9 -10.95 8.34 -4.76
C ALA A 9 -11.84 7.26 -5.42
N LEU A 10 -11.45 5.98 -5.29
CA LEU A 10 -12.28 4.84 -5.71
C LEU A 10 -13.63 4.81 -4.96
N HIS A 11 -13.62 5.02 -3.63
CA HIS A 11 -14.83 5.06 -2.83
C HIS A 11 -15.74 6.22 -3.26
N ASP A 12 -15.19 7.40 -3.51
CA ASP A 12 -15.95 8.59 -3.88
C ASP A 12 -16.56 8.44 -5.28
N ALA A 13 -15.80 7.93 -6.25
CA ALA A 13 -16.30 7.63 -7.59
C ALA A 13 -17.40 6.57 -7.57
N THR A 14 -17.21 5.48 -6.83
CA THR A 14 -18.24 4.45 -6.66
C THR A 14 -19.50 5.00 -6.03
N SER A 15 -19.36 5.80 -4.97
CA SER A 15 -20.51 6.47 -4.33
C SER A 15 -21.20 7.45 -5.28
N GLY A 16 -20.43 8.13 -6.14
CA GLY A 16 -20.95 8.99 -7.17
C GLY A 16 -21.84 8.26 -8.17
N ILE A 17 -21.39 7.10 -8.66
CA ILE A 17 -22.17 6.22 -9.55
C ILE A 17 -23.43 5.72 -8.84
N MET A 18 -23.29 5.19 -7.62
CA MET A 18 -24.42 4.65 -6.85
C MET A 18 -25.48 5.69 -6.51
N SER A 19 -25.10 6.96 -6.37
CA SER A 19 -26.03 8.08 -6.10
C SER A 19 -26.52 8.80 -7.36
N GLY A 20 -26.19 8.33 -8.55
CA GLY A 20 -26.63 8.92 -9.80
C GLY A 20 -25.98 10.28 -10.14
N ARG A 21 -24.85 10.62 -9.54
CA ARG A 21 -24.12 11.88 -9.81
C ARG A 21 -23.29 11.82 -11.09
N GLY A 22 -23.12 10.63 -11.66
CA GLY A 22 -22.40 10.40 -12.90
C GLY A 22 -22.26 8.91 -13.15
N ASP A 23 -22.10 8.52 -14.41
CA ASP A 23 -22.06 7.12 -14.84
C ASP A 23 -20.65 6.61 -15.07
N ILE A 24 -19.70 7.51 -15.33
CA ILE A 24 -18.30 7.19 -15.64
C ILE A 24 -17.40 8.11 -14.83
N TYR A 25 -16.39 7.53 -14.18
CA TYR A 25 -15.36 8.24 -13.45
C TYR A 25 -13.99 7.70 -13.83
N MET A 26 -13.04 8.59 -14.02
CA MET A 26 -11.63 8.26 -14.08
C MET A 26 -10.99 8.67 -12.75
N ILE A 27 -10.29 7.74 -12.13
CA ILE A 27 -9.51 8.02 -10.92
C ILE A 27 -8.04 7.77 -11.20
N GLY A 28 -7.19 8.48 -10.46
CA GLY A 28 -5.75 8.31 -10.53
C GLY A 28 -5.12 8.49 -9.18
N GLY A 29 -3.91 8.03 -9.06
CA GLY A 29 -3.04 8.26 -7.92
C GLY A 29 -1.60 8.34 -8.37
N VAL A 30 -0.84 9.22 -7.74
CA VAL A 30 0.58 9.41 -8.00
C VAL A 30 1.30 9.66 -6.67
N GLU A 31 2.49 9.10 -6.56
CA GLU A 31 3.40 9.39 -5.46
C GLU A 31 4.81 9.58 -6.00
N HIS A 32 5.49 10.64 -5.55
CA HIS A 32 6.86 10.95 -5.90
C HIS A 32 7.69 11.12 -4.63
N MET A 33 8.08 10.00 -4.03
CA MET A 33 8.73 9.95 -2.73
C MET A 33 10.19 10.44 -2.78
N GLY A 34 10.81 10.37 -3.95
CA GLY A 34 12.15 10.92 -4.17
C GLY A 34 12.19 12.44 -4.12
N HIS A 35 11.10 13.12 -4.50
CA HIS A 35 10.99 14.58 -4.54
C HIS A 35 10.27 15.15 -3.32
N VAL A 36 9.25 14.46 -2.83
CA VAL A 36 8.46 14.88 -1.67
C VAL A 36 8.67 13.90 -0.51
N PRO A 37 9.56 14.18 0.45
CA PRO A 37 9.78 13.32 1.59
C PRO A 37 8.50 13.07 2.41
N MET A 38 8.34 11.85 2.93
CA MET A 38 7.15 11.44 3.70
C MET A 38 6.84 12.34 4.91
N ASN A 39 7.85 13.01 5.46
CA ASN A 39 7.71 13.92 6.60
C ASN A 39 7.68 15.41 6.20
N TYR A 40 7.54 15.71 4.92
CA TYR A 40 7.46 17.09 4.44
C TYR A 40 6.18 17.76 4.94
N ASN A 41 6.32 18.92 5.58
CA ASN A 41 5.22 19.72 6.15
C ASN A 41 4.28 18.95 7.12
N ILE A 42 4.78 17.90 7.79
CA ILE A 42 4.00 17.26 8.85
C ILE A 42 3.96 18.18 10.08
N ASP A 43 2.77 18.71 10.35
CA ASP A 43 2.48 19.50 11.55
C ASP A 43 1.26 18.90 12.26
N PHE A 44 1.52 18.10 13.29
CA PHE A 44 0.44 17.51 14.08
C PHE A 44 -0.21 18.55 14.98
N HIS A 45 -1.54 18.51 15.06
CA HIS A 45 -2.28 19.35 15.99
C HIS A 45 -1.74 19.19 17.42
N PRO A 46 -1.40 20.27 18.14
CA PRO A 46 -0.79 20.21 19.48
C PRO A 46 -1.59 19.38 20.49
N GLY A 47 -2.92 19.37 20.36
CA GLY A 47 -3.80 18.56 21.21
C GLY A 47 -3.58 17.04 21.09
N LEU A 48 -2.97 16.55 20.01
CA LEU A 48 -2.68 15.13 19.86
C LEU A 48 -1.70 14.63 20.94
N ALA A 49 -0.76 15.46 21.37
CA ALA A 49 0.21 15.14 22.41
C ALA A 49 -0.41 14.81 23.78
N LYS A 50 -1.68 15.16 24.00
CA LYS A 50 -2.43 14.80 25.21
C LYS A 50 -2.82 13.30 25.24
N TYR A 51 -2.88 12.66 24.08
CA TYR A 51 -3.43 11.32 23.93
C TYR A 51 -2.41 10.30 23.40
N THR A 52 -1.41 10.75 22.66
CA THR A 52 -0.43 9.86 22.06
C THR A 52 0.93 10.56 21.92
N ALA A 53 2.01 9.79 22.00
CA ALA A 53 3.35 10.30 21.74
C ALA A 53 3.54 10.60 20.24
N LYS A 54 4.28 11.67 19.92
CA LYS A 54 4.59 12.05 18.53
C LYS A 54 5.23 10.90 17.74
N ALA A 55 6.07 10.09 18.39
CA ALA A 55 6.71 8.91 17.80
C ALA A 55 5.71 7.86 17.29
N SER A 56 4.51 7.77 17.88
CA SER A 56 3.47 6.83 17.42
C SER A 56 2.90 7.19 16.04
N GLY A 57 3.16 8.40 15.54
CA GLY A 57 2.86 8.81 14.16
C GLY A 57 3.85 8.27 13.12
N MET A 58 4.92 7.60 13.56
CA MET A 58 5.92 6.98 12.67
C MET A 58 5.51 5.55 12.35
N MET A 59 5.44 5.21 11.06
CA MET A 59 4.97 3.89 10.60
C MET A 59 5.80 2.73 11.14
N GLY A 60 7.12 2.87 11.19
CA GLY A 60 7.98 1.84 11.75
C GLY A 60 7.77 1.60 13.25
N MET A 61 7.51 2.65 14.03
CA MET A 61 7.22 2.52 15.46
C MET A 61 5.87 1.85 15.72
N THR A 62 4.82 2.12 14.91
CA THR A 62 3.55 1.39 15.03
C THR A 62 3.72 -0.08 14.66
N ALA A 63 4.57 -0.40 13.67
CA ALA A 63 4.88 -1.78 13.30
C ALA A 63 5.58 -2.53 14.45
N GLU A 64 6.59 -1.91 15.08
CA GLU A 64 7.25 -2.48 16.27
C GLU A 64 6.25 -2.73 17.41
N LEU A 65 5.38 -1.76 17.70
CA LEU A 65 4.36 -1.90 18.74
C LEU A 65 3.39 -3.04 18.44
N LEU A 66 2.88 -3.12 17.21
CA LEU A 66 1.96 -4.18 16.79
C LEU A 66 2.63 -5.56 16.81
N GLY A 67 3.88 -5.66 16.39
CA GLY A 67 4.68 -6.89 16.49
C GLY A 67 4.74 -7.40 17.92
N ARG A 68 5.09 -6.51 18.88
CA ARG A 68 5.17 -6.83 20.33
C ARG A 68 3.80 -7.22 20.91
N GLN A 69 2.76 -6.45 20.63
CA GLN A 69 1.41 -6.71 21.14
C GLN A 69 0.81 -8.04 20.66
N ASN A 70 1.18 -8.47 19.46
CA ASN A 70 0.66 -9.69 18.85
C ASN A 70 1.64 -10.87 18.89
N GLY A 71 2.80 -10.73 19.52
CA GLY A 71 3.81 -11.77 19.63
C GLY A 71 4.39 -12.20 18.27
N ILE A 72 4.44 -11.29 17.30
CA ILE A 72 5.00 -11.58 15.98
C ILE A 72 6.52 -11.54 16.05
N THR A 73 7.16 -12.67 15.79
CA THR A 73 8.61 -12.78 15.92
C THR A 73 9.35 -12.21 14.70
N ARG A 74 10.65 -11.96 14.87
CA ARG A 74 11.52 -11.51 13.79
C ARG A 74 11.56 -12.52 12.64
N GLU A 75 11.64 -13.81 12.96
CA GLU A 75 11.69 -14.90 11.98
C GLU A 75 10.41 -14.96 11.14
N GLN A 76 9.25 -14.74 11.76
CA GLN A 76 7.98 -14.67 11.04
C GLN A 76 7.94 -13.49 10.08
N GLN A 77 8.47 -12.33 10.49
CA GLN A 77 8.55 -11.13 9.64
C GLN A 77 9.49 -11.36 8.47
N ASP A 78 10.68 -11.92 8.71
CA ASP A 78 11.67 -12.21 7.66
C ASP A 78 11.16 -13.24 6.66
N ALA A 79 10.52 -14.31 7.12
CA ALA A 79 9.90 -15.31 6.24
C ALA A 79 8.79 -14.70 5.36
N PHE A 80 7.97 -13.81 5.94
CA PHE A 80 6.92 -13.11 5.19
C PHE A 80 7.52 -12.18 4.13
N GLY A 81 8.55 -11.40 4.48
CA GLY A 81 9.25 -10.51 3.56
C GLY A 81 9.89 -11.26 2.40
N ALA A 82 10.62 -12.34 2.68
CA ALA A 82 11.23 -13.20 1.67
C ALA A 82 10.17 -13.77 0.71
N ARG A 83 9.09 -14.34 1.26
CA ARG A 83 7.97 -14.85 0.47
C ARG A 83 7.35 -13.78 -0.42
N SER A 84 7.21 -12.55 0.06
CA SER A 84 6.66 -11.43 -0.71
C SER A 84 7.51 -11.13 -1.95
N HIS A 85 8.83 -11.03 -1.82
CA HIS A 85 9.73 -10.83 -2.95
C HIS A 85 9.68 -11.99 -3.94
N GLN A 86 9.70 -13.24 -3.46
CA GLN A 86 9.65 -14.44 -4.30
C GLN A 86 8.36 -14.51 -5.12
N LEU A 87 7.21 -14.18 -4.50
CA LEU A 87 5.92 -14.18 -5.20
C LEU A 87 5.83 -13.06 -6.25
N ALA A 88 6.34 -11.87 -5.93
CA ALA A 88 6.37 -10.75 -6.87
C ALA A 88 7.27 -11.07 -8.08
N HIS A 89 8.45 -11.63 -7.83
CA HIS A 89 9.36 -12.07 -8.90
C HIS A 89 8.75 -13.16 -9.78
N LYS A 90 8.14 -14.17 -9.16
CA LYS A 90 7.43 -15.22 -9.89
C LYS A 90 6.33 -14.65 -10.78
N ALA A 91 5.52 -13.73 -10.26
CA ALA A 91 4.45 -13.09 -11.01
C ALA A 91 5.00 -12.28 -12.21
N HIS A 92 6.17 -11.64 -12.05
CA HIS A 92 6.86 -10.96 -13.13
C HIS A 92 7.31 -11.94 -14.23
N LEU A 93 7.98 -13.04 -13.85
CA LEU A 93 8.43 -14.07 -14.80
C LEU A 93 7.29 -14.76 -15.55
N GLU A 94 6.13 -14.92 -14.89
CA GLU A 94 4.91 -15.47 -15.51
C GLU A 94 4.16 -14.45 -16.38
N GLY A 95 4.65 -13.21 -16.52
CA GLY A 95 4.04 -12.15 -17.31
C GLY A 95 2.69 -11.66 -16.77
N ARG A 96 2.39 -11.86 -15.47
CA ARG A 96 1.10 -11.49 -14.88
C ARG A 96 0.82 -10.00 -14.92
N TRP A 97 1.87 -9.18 -14.94
CA TRP A 97 1.80 -7.72 -14.96
C TRP A 97 1.83 -7.09 -16.36
N ALA A 98 1.97 -7.90 -17.42
CA ALA A 98 2.15 -7.42 -18.79
C ALA A 98 1.03 -6.50 -19.29
N ASN A 99 -0.19 -6.64 -18.76
CA ASN A 99 -1.34 -5.80 -19.09
C ASN A 99 -1.63 -4.69 -18.06
N GLU A 100 -0.75 -4.50 -17.10
CA GLU A 100 -0.95 -3.56 -15.99
C GLU A 100 0.19 -2.55 -15.89
N ILE A 101 1.44 -2.99 -16.05
CA ILE A 101 2.61 -2.12 -16.06
C ILE A 101 2.67 -1.38 -17.39
N VAL A 102 2.77 -0.05 -17.30
CA VAL A 102 3.02 0.83 -18.45
C VAL A 102 4.49 1.24 -18.38
N PRO A 103 5.32 0.84 -19.37
CA PRO A 103 6.72 1.25 -19.40
C PRO A 103 6.85 2.77 -19.48
N VAL A 104 7.76 3.33 -18.70
CA VAL A 104 8.04 4.77 -18.66
C VAL A 104 9.53 5.03 -18.75
N GLU A 105 9.92 6.14 -19.37
CA GLU A 105 11.30 6.59 -19.35
C GLU A 105 11.62 7.21 -17.98
N GLY A 106 12.74 6.79 -17.39
CA GLY A 106 13.24 7.27 -16.12
C GLY A 106 14.77 7.22 -16.07
N HIS A 107 15.34 7.70 -14.99
CA HIS A 107 16.79 7.69 -14.79
C HIS A 107 17.16 6.62 -13.75
N ASP A 108 18.22 5.87 -14.02
CA ASP A 108 18.80 4.97 -13.04
C ASP A 108 19.58 5.75 -11.95
N ALA A 109 20.15 5.05 -10.98
CA ALA A 109 20.92 5.64 -9.89
C ALA A 109 22.15 6.46 -10.34
N ASN A 110 22.60 6.28 -11.58
CA ASN A 110 23.72 7.01 -12.18
C ASN A 110 23.23 8.19 -13.04
N GLY A 111 21.94 8.43 -13.12
CA GLY A 111 21.35 9.47 -13.95
C GLY A 111 21.26 9.10 -15.44
N VAL A 112 21.42 7.83 -15.79
CA VAL A 112 21.30 7.35 -17.18
C VAL A 112 19.84 7.08 -17.50
N LEU A 113 19.36 7.67 -18.59
CA LEU A 113 17.98 7.47 -19.07
C LEU A 113 17.79 6.01 -19.50
N LYS A 114 16.76 5.37 -19.02
CA LYS A 114 16.36 4.02 -19.41
C LYS A 114 14.85 3.85 -19.39
N LEU A 115 14.36 2.85 -20.10
CA LEU A 115 12.96 2.41 -19.99
C LEU A 115 12.80 1.56 -18.73
N ILE A 116 11.87 1.97 -17.85
CA ILE A 116 11.49 1.24 -16.64
C ILE A 116 10.19 0.50 -16.95
N ASP A 117 10.22 -0.81 -16.95
CA ASP A 117 9.12 -1.70 -17.31
C ASP A 117 8.84 -2.79 -16.24
N TYR A 118 9.42 -2.63 -15.05
CA TYR A 118 9.29 -3.55 -13.93
C TYR A 118 9.41 -2.83 -12.58
N ASP A 119 8.99 -3.49 -11.52
CA ASP A 119 9.13 -3.00 -10.14
C ASP A 119 10.56 -3.22 -9.62
N GLU A 120 11.37 -2.16 -9.64
CA GLU A 120 12.80 -2.19 -9.29
C GLU A 120 13.07 -2.57 -7.82
N VAL A 121 12.04 -2.49 -6.96
CA VAL A 121 12.16 -2.80 -5.51
C VAL A 121 12.13 -4.29 -5.20
N VAL A 122 11.76 -5.14 -6.17
CA VAL A 122 11.72 -6.59 -6.00
C VAL A 122 13.15 -7.16 -5.96
N ARG A 123 13.44 -7.95 -4.92
CA ARG A 123 14.73 -8.62 -4.68
C ARG A 123 14.53 -10.13 -4.70
N PRO A 124 14.67 -10.79 -5.86
CA PRO A 124 14.38 -12.22 -6.01
C PRO A 124 15.28 -13.13 -5.17
N GLU A 125 16.49 -12.66 -4.86
CA GLU A 125 17.48 -13.37 -4.05
C GLU A 125 17.19 -13.35 -2.54
N SER A 126 16.12 -12.66 -2.11
CA SER A 126 15.79 -12.55 -0.69
C SER A 126 15.37 -13.90 -0.11
N THR A 127 16.05 -14.28 0.98
CA THR A 127 15.73 -15.46 1.80
C THR A 127 15.54 -15.05 3.25
N ALA A 128 14.93 -15.90 4.06
CA ALA A 128 14.80 -15.64 5.50
C ALA A 128 16.18 -15.49 6.16
N GLU A 129 17.18 -16.24 5.73
CA GLU A 129 18.55 -16.19 6.23
C GLU A 129 19.23 -14.85 5.87
N SER A 130 19.07 -14.38 4.63
CA SER A 130 19.64 -13.09 4.22
C SER A 130 18.98 -11.92 4.95
N MET A 131 17.69 -12.00 5.23
CA MET A 131 16.97 -11.00 6.00
C MET A 131 17.33 -11.01 7.48
N ALA A 132 17.60 -12.18 8.07
CA ALA A 132 18.00 -12.31 9.46
C ALA A 132 19.30 -11.53 9.80
N ALA A 133 20.16 -11.33 8.81
CA ALA A 133 21.39 -10.53 8.96
C ALA A 133 21.15 -9.01 8.99
N LEU A 134 19.95 -8.53 8.65
CA LEU A 134 19.64 -7.11 8.63
C LEU A 134 19.43 -6.56 10.04
N ARG A 135 19.88 -5.33 10.25
CA ARG A 135 19.71 -4.63 11.55
C ARG A 135 18.32 -4.01 11.65
N PRO A 136 17.70 -3.99 12.83
CA PRO A 136 16.50 -3.20 13.09
C PRO A 136 16.73 -1.72 12.78
N VAL A 137 15.71 -1.08 12.18
CA VAL A 137 15.82 0.32 11.70
C VAL A 137 15.24 1.32 12.69
N PHE A 138 14.13 0.97 13.36
CA PHE A 138 13.36 1.92 14.18
C PHE A 138 13.66 1.81 15.68
N ASP A 139 13.98 0.63 16.17
CA ASP A 139 14.45 0.40 17.55
C ASP A 139 15.74 -0.44 17.46
N PRO A 140 16.93 0.21 17.49
CA PRO A 140 18.20 -0.49 17.27
C PRO A 140 18.54 -1.54 18.34
N VAL A 141 17.93 -1.46 19.51
CA VAL A 141 18.23 -2.36 20.66
C VAL A 141 17.25 -3.53 20.71
N ASN A 142 15.96 -3.28 20.61
CA ASN A 142 14.91 -4.27 20.83
C ASN A 142 13.97 -4.43 19.64
N GLY A 143 14.26 -3.80 18.52
CA GLY A 143 13.39 -3.80 17.33
C GLY A 143 13.51 -5.08 16.52
N THR A 144 12.51 -5.28 15.69
CA THR A 144 12.40 -6.41 14.77
C THR A 144 12.18 -6.00 13.33
N VAL A 145 11.73 -4.75 13.11
CA VAL A 145 11.45 -4.22 11.78
C VAL A 145 12.76 -3.80 11.09
N THR A 146 13.00 -4.35 9.91
CA THR A 146 14.22 -4.12 9.12
C THR A 146 13.91 -3.53 7.74
N ALA A 147 14.95 -3.16 7.01
CA ALA A 147 14.81 -2.76 5.61
C ALA A 147 14.23 -3.89 4.73
N GLY A 148 14.50 -5.17 5.07
CA GLY A 148 13.95 -6.33 4.34
C GLY A 148 12.46 -6.56 4.56
N THR A 149 11.92 -6.07 5.67
CA THR A 149 10.50 -6.20 6.02
C THR A 149 9.72 -4.88 5.89
N SER A 150 10.37 -3.84 5.38
CA SER A 150 9.78 -2.53 5.15
C SER A 150 9.58 -2.27 3.66
N SER A 151 8.52 -1.55 3.32
CA SER A 151 8.31 -1.05 1.97
C SER A 151 9.39 -0.05 1.57
N ALA A 152 9.87 -0.13 0.35
CA ALA A 152 10.83 0.83 -0.17
C ALA A 152 10.19 2.22 -0.34
N LEU A 153 11.02 3.26 -0.28
CA LEU A 153 10.66 4.58 -0.78
C LEU A 153 10.72 4.51 -2.31
N SER A 154 9.57 4.58 -2.95
CA SER A 154 9.45 4.41 -4.40
C SER A 154 8.40 5.34 -4.98
N ASP A 155 8.64 5.74 -6.22
CA ASP A 155 7.68 6.50 -7.00
C ASP A 155 6.66 5.55 -7.63
N GLY A 156 5.47 6.03 -7.90
CA GLY A 156 4.45 5.24 -8.56
C GLY A 156 3.27 6.07 -9.03
N ALA A 157 2.60 5.57 -10.06
CA ALA A 157 1.35 6.14 -10.53
C ALA A 157 0.39 5.02 -10.96
N SER A 158 -0.89 5.28 -10.83
CA SER A 158 -1.93 4.35 -11.27
C SER A 158 -3.13 5.09 -11.84
N GLY A 159 -3.87 4.43 -12.72
CA GLY A 159 -5.12 4.95 -13.24
C GLY A 159 -6.18 3.85 -13.34
N MET A 160 -7.44 4.20 -13.13
CA MET A 160 -8.55 3.27 -13.23
C MET A 160 -9.78 3.98 -13.77
N LEU A 161 -10.52 3.29 -14.65
CA LEU A 161 -11.82 3.72 -15.15
C LEU A 161 -12.91 2.95 -14.41
N LEU A 162 -13.88 3.67 -13.86
CA LEU A 162 -15.06 3.12 -13.20
C LEU A 162 -16.31 3.54 -13.93
N MET A 163 -17.27 2.65 -14.02
CA MET A 163 -18.60 2.96 -14.56
C MET A 163 -19.68 2.05 -13.96
N SER A 164 -20.95 2.43 -14.18
CA SER A 164 -22.06 1.55 -13.87
C SER A 164 -22.05 0.30 -14.77
N ALA A 165 -22.61 -0.80 -14.28
CA ALA A 165 -22.69 -2.03 -15.07
C ALA A 165 -23.50 -1.82 -16.36
N ASP A 166 -24.57 -1.01 -16.30
CA ASP A 166 -25.40 -0.70 -17.46
C ASP A 166 -24.61 0.10 -18.50
N ARG A 167 -23.83 1.07 -18.05
CA ARG A 167 -22.99 1.86 -18.95
C ARG A 167 -21.88 1.04 -19.61
N ALA A 168 -21.26 0.10 -18.87
CA ALA A 168 -20.30 -0.83 -19.45
C ALA A 168 -20.94 -1.68 -20.56
N LYS A 169 -22.16 -2.17 -20.32
CA LYS A 169 -22.91 -2.96 -21.30
C LYS A 169 -23.27 -2.14 -22.55
N GLU A 170 -23.76 -0.91 -22.39
CA GLU A 170 -24.07 0.01 -23.48
C GLU A 170 -22.86 0.29 -24.37
N LEU A 171 -21.68 0.43 -23.77
CA LEU A 171 -20.42 0.67 -24.46
C LEU A 171 -19.74 -0.61 -25.00
N GLY A 172 -20.35 -1.78 -24.79
CA GLY A 172 -19.77 -3.06 -25.21
C GLY A 172 -18.46 -3.42 -24.46
N LEU A 173 -18.25 -2.86 -23.27
CA LEU A 173 -17.05 -3.09 -22.48
C LEU A 173 -17.22 -4.27 -21.51
N THR A 174 -16.20 -5.08 -21.40
CA THR A 174 -16.15 -6.18 -20.44
C THR A 174 -15.50 -5.70 -19.13
N PRO A 175 -16.22 -5.66 -18.00
CA PRO A 175 -15.64 -5.28 -16.72
C PRO A 175 -14.55 -6.26 -16.27
N ARG A 176 -13.41 -5.77 -15.84
CA ARG A 176 -12.31 -6.59 -15.25
C ARG A 176 -12.63 -7.03 -13.82
N ALA A 177 -13.35 -6.20 -13.08
CA ALA A 177 -13.78 -6.47 -11.72
C ALA A 177 -15.08 -5.72 -11.38
N LYS A 178 -15.74 -6.14 -10.29
CA LYS A 178 -16.92 -5.46 -9.72
C LYS A 178 -16.64 -5.07 -8.27
N ILE A 179 -16.90 -3.82 -7.92
CA ILE A 179 -16.84 -3.37 -6.54
C ILE A 179 -18.04 -3.93 -5.78
N ARG A 180 -17.79 -4.80 -4.80
CA ARG A 180 -18.83 -5.47 -4.01
C ARG A 180 -19.20 -4.68 -2.76
N SER A 181 -18.21 -4.09 -2.12
CA SER A 181 -18.39 -3.27 -0.93
C SER A 181 -17.24 -2.30 -0.73
N MET A 182 -17.44 -1.35 0.13
CA MET A 182 -16.43 -0.38 0.56
C MET A 182 -16.58 -0.15 2.06
N ALA A 183 -15.47 0.03 2.76
CA ALA A 183 -15.49 0.38 4.18
C ALA A 183 -14.25 1.17 4.59
N VAL A 184 -14.44 1.96 5.63
CA VAL A 184 -13.39 2.60 6.40
C VAL A 184 -13.62 2.32 7.88
N ALA A 185 -12.57 2.29 8.67
CA ALA A 185 -12.63 2.14 10.12
C ALA A 185 -11.63 3.10 10.77
N GLY A 186 -11.99 3.60 11.95
CA GLY A 186 -11.06 4.30 12.83
C GLY A 186 -10.34 3.29 13.74
N CYS A 187 -9.15 3.62 14.17
CA CYS A 187 -8.39 2.90 15.18
C CYS A 187 -7.58 3.90 16.01
N ASP A 188 -6.97 3.43 17.10
CA ASP A 188 -6.06 4.25 17.89
C ASP A 188 -4.88 4.70 17.00
N ALA A 189 -4.52 5.97 17.11
CA ALA A 189 -3.43 6.56 16.34
C ALA A 189 -2.07 5.88 16.62
N ALA A 190 -1.85 5.39 17.84
CA ALA A 190 -0.61 4.69 18.21
C ALA A 190 -0.43 3.34 17.49
N ILE A 191 -1.52 2.74 17.03
CA ILE A 191 -1.54 1.48 16.29
C ILE A 191 -2.16 1.64 14.90
N MET A 192 -1.85 2.75 14.21
CA MET A 192 -2.42 3.05 12.89
C MET A 192 -2.24 1.91 11.88
N GLY A 193 -1.18 1.11 11.97
CA GLY A 193 -0.96 -0.08 11.14
C GLY A 193 -2.03 -1.17 11.30
N TYR A 194 -2.82 -1.14 12.37
CA TYR A 194 -3.96 -2.04 12.57
C TYR A 194 -5.19 -1.64 11.73
N GLY A 195 -5.28 -0.37 11.30
CA GLY A 195 -6.45 0.18 10.61
C GLY A 195 -7.01 -0.66 9.45
N PRO A 196 -6.19 -1.30 8.58
CA PRO A 196 -6.68 -2.18 7.53
C PRO A 196 -7.50 -3.37 8.04
N VAL A 197 -7.21 -3.91 9.22
CA VAL A 197 -7.91 -5.08 9.77
C VAL A 197 -9.40 -4.82 9.98
N PRO A 198 -9.83 -3.86 10.83
CA PRO A 198 -11.24 -3.58 11.03
C PRO A 198 -11.94 -3.04 9.78
N ALA A 199 -11.23 -2.33 8.91
CA ALA A 199 -11.79 -1.87 7.64
C ALA A 199 -12.10 -3.05 6.71
N THR A 200 -11.18 -4.01 6.58
CA THR A 200 -11.38 -5.23 5.78
C THR A 200 -12.51 -6.09 6.34
N GLN A 201 -12.52 -6.36 7.64
CA GLN A 201 -13.60 -7.10 8.29
C GLN A 201 -14.98 -6.49 8.01
N LYS A 202 -15.07 -5.15 8.11
CA LYS A 202 -16.29 -4.42 7.80
C LYS A 202 -16.69 -4.50 6.32
N ALA A 203 -15.72 -4.46 5.41
CA ALA A 203 -15.97 -4.60 3.98
C ALA A 203 -16.43 -6.02 3.63
N LEU A 204 -15.76 -7.05 4.15
CA LEU A 204 -16.15 -8.46 3.96
C LEU A 204 -17.57 -8.72 4.48
N LYS A 205 -17.87 -8.28 5.71
CA LYS A 205 -19.22 -8.40 6.29
C LYS A 205 -20.29 -7.74 5.40
N ARG A 206 -20.03 -6.55 4.86
CA ARG A 206 -20.95 -5.85 3.95
C ARG A 206 -21.15 -6.57 2.63
N ALA A 207 -20.12 -7.28 2.15
CA ALA A 207 -20.18 -8.08 0.93
C ALA A 207 -20.79 -9.47 1.12
N GLY A 208 -21.06 -9.88 2.36
CA GLY A 208 -21.48 -11.24 2.69
C GLY A 208 -20.37 -12.28 2.50
N LEU A 209 -19.12 -11.86 2.71
CA LEU A 209 -17.90 -12.68 2.58
C LEU A 209 -17.23 -12.88 3.94
N THR A 210 -16.37 -13.88 4.02
CA THR A 210 -15.54 -14.20 5.21
C THR A 210 -14.06 -14.03 4.88
#